data_6fa50cbc25241f4cb650350b301cc8f0
#
_entry.id   6fa50cbc25241f4cb650350b301cc8f0
#
_cell.length_a   1.000
_cell.length_b   1.000
_cell.length_c   1.000
_cell.angle_alpha   90.00
_cell.angle_beta   90.00
_cell.angle_gamma   90.00
#
_symmetry.space_group_name_H-M   'P 1'
#
loop_
_entity.id
_entity.type
_entity.pdbx_description
1 polymer ?
#
loop_
_entity_poly.entity_id
_entity_poly.type
_entity_poly.pdbx_seq_one_letter_code
_entity_poly.pdbx_strand_id
1 'polypeptide(L)'
;DHGAFDTSNGRYYCYSEGVIFSTATLMFTNPNTRDFHVGLYKNGSCIGITNEHSGGGSSNGHQWNGATISAMCRVAEGDYISVKAMGNSASDCYLYGQSSSSNYNTWDVFYVAGAQRDNPA
;
A
#
# COMPACT_ATOMS: atom_id res chain seq x y z
N ASP A 1 5.36 18.54 3.61
CA ASP A 1 5.12 17.48 2.67
C ASP A 1 6.10 17.61 1.52
N HIS A 2 7.01 16.69 1.46
CA HIS A 2 8.11 16.76 0.49
C HIS A 2 7.94 15.76 -0.64
N GLY A 3 6.98 14.95 -0.55
CA GLY A 3 6.56 14.12 -1.63
C GLY A 3 5.16 14.53 -1.98
N ALA A 4 4.72 14.13 -3.11
CA ALA A 4 3.39 14.45 -3.50
C ALA A 4 2.59 13.18 -3.62
N PHE A 5 1.72 12.97 -2.65
CA PHE A 5 0.65 12.02 -2.82
C PHE A 5 -0.39 12.65 -3.72
N ASP A 6 -0.58 12.05 -4.86
CA ASP A 6 -1.63 12.47 -5.77
C ASP A 6 -2.84 11.59 -5.53
N THR A 7 -3.83 12.12 -4.86
CA THR A 7 -5.03 11.37 -4.51
C THR A 7 -5.91 11.08 -5.71
N SER A 8 -5.72 11.78 -6.81
CA SER A 8 -6.51 11.52 -8.00
C SER A 8 -6.12 10.21 -8.69
N ASN A 9 -4.89 9.75 -8.51
CA ASN A 9 -4.41 8.53 -9.14
C ASN A 9 -3.77 7.55 -8.16
N GLY A 10 -3.71 7.89 -6.87
CA GLY A 10 -3.18 6.99 -5.86
C GLY A 10 -1.69 6.78 -5.93
N ARG A 11 -0.94 7.79 -6.33
CA ARG A 11 0.50 7.69 -6.48
C ARG A 11 1.24 8.63 -5.55
N TYR A 12 2.39 8.16 -5.10
CA TYR A 12 3.36 9.01 -4.43
C TYR A 12 4.50 9.28 -5.41
N TYR A 13 4.74 10.54 -5.73
CA TYR A 13 5.81 10.92 -6.65
C TYR A 13 7.07 11.29 -5.89
N CYS A 14 8.17 10.67 -6.28
CA CYS A 14 9.47 10.91 -5.65
C CYS A 14 10.04 12.23 -6.14
N TYR A 15 10.53 13.03 -5.22
CA TYR A 15 11.03 14.36 -5.53
C TYR A 15 12.54 14.40 -5.77
N SER A 16 13.24 13.34 -5.47
CA SER A 16 14.68 13.25 -5.72
C SER A 16 15.10 11.79 -5.77
N GLU A 17 16.31 11.56 -6.27
CA GLU A 17 16.86 10.22 -6.18
C GLU A 17 17.20 9.87 -4.74
N GLY A 18 17.21 8.60 -4.44
CA GLY A 18 17.52 8.11 -3.11
C GLY A 18 17.00 6.71 -2.89
N VAL A 19 16.86 6.36 -1.64
CA VAL A 19 16.28 5.10 -1.22
C VAL A 19 15.05 5.42 -0.38
N ILE A 20 13.93 4.86 -0.74
CA ILE A 20 12.70 5.03 0.02
C ILE A 20 12.34 3.74 0.74
N PHE A 21 11.65 3.89 1.85
CA PHE A 21 10.94 2.81 2.52
C PHE A 21 9.46 3.11 2.42
N SER A 22 8.70 2.12 2.04
CA SER A 22 7.24 2.25 1.95
C SER A 22 6.59 1.13 2.71
N THR A 23 5.53 1.44 3.43
CA THR A 23 4.76 0.43 4.15
C THR A 23 3.28 0.76 4.02
N ALA A 24 2.49 -0.27 3.81
CA ALA A 24 1.05 -0.13 3.73
C ALA A 24 0.38 -1.23 4.53
N THR A 25 -0.65 -0.85 5.26
CA THR A 25 -1.49 -1.78 5.99
C THR A 25 -2.91 -1.54 5.53
N LEU A 26 -3.54 -2.58 5.03
CA LEU A 26 -4.91 -2.51 4.53
C LEU A 26 -5.76 -3.53 5.25
N MET A 27 -6.97 -3.14 5.57
CA MET A 27 -7.95 -4.05 6.15
C MET A 27 -9.11 -4.20 5.18
N PHE A 28 -9.45 -5.45 4.93
CA PHE A 28 -10.50 -5.81 3.99
C PHE A 28 -11.71 -6.35 4.72
N THR A 29 -12.87 -6.05 4.20
CA THR A 29 -14.11 -6.70 4.57
C THR A 29 -14.52 -7.62 3.43
N ASN A 30 -15.49 -8.42 3.66
CA ASN A 30 -16.04 -9.37 2.70
C ASN A 30 -15.19 -10.62 2.58
N PRO A 31 -15.42 -11.56 3.45
CA PRO A 31 -14.63 -12.78 3.54
C PRO A 31 -14.84 -13.76 2.39
N ASN A 32 -15.68 -13.43 1.44
CA ASN A 32 -15.90 -14.32 0.30
C ASN A 32 -14.71 -14.37 -0.65
N THR A 33 -13.85 -13.37 -0.58
CA THR A 33 -12.59 -13.42 -1.31
C THR A 33 -11.59 -14.22 -0.50
N ARG A 34 -11.11 -15.29 -1.06
CA ARG A 34 -10.29 -16.24 -0.32
C ARG A 34 -8.84 -15.81 -0.21
N ASP A 35 -8.32 -15.31 -1.30
CA ASP A 35 -6.96 -14.83 -1.33
C ASP A 35 -6.95 -13.41 -1.81
N PHE A 36 -6.20 -12.58 -1.16
CA PHE A 36 -5.94 -11.26 -1.67
C PHE A 36 -4.49 -10.89 -1.45
N HIS A 37 -4.02 -10.05 -2.33
CA HIS A 37 -2.64 -9.62 -2.36
C HIS A 37 -2.60 -8.13 -2.19
N VAL A 38 -1.64 -7.66 -1.42
CA VAL A 38 -1.31 -6.25 -1.35
C VAL A 38 0.10 -6.10 -1.84
N GLY A 39 0.31 -5.24 -2.78
CA GLY A 39 1.62 -5.03 -3.37
C GLY A 39 2.01 -3.57 -3.41
N LEU A 40 3.30 -3.34 -3.35
CA LEU A 40 3.90 -2.06 -3.60
C LEU A 40 4.56 -2.09 -4.97
N TYR A 41 4.39 -1.02 -5.70
CA TYR A 41 4.83 -0.94 -7.09
C TYR A 41 5.60 0.35 -7.33
N LYS A 42 6.70 0.24 -8.05
CA LYS A 42 7.46 1.39 -8.53
C LYS A 42 7.28 1.48 -10.03
N ASN A 43 6.73 2.58 -10.49
CA ASN A 43 6.47 2.80 -11.93
C ASN A 43 5.71 1.64 -12.56
N GLY A 44 4.81 1.04 -11.80
CA GLY A 44 4.01 -0.08 -12.27
C GLY A 44 4.65 -1.45 -12.12
N SER A 45 5.90 -1.54 -11.66
CA SER A 45 6.57 -2.81 -11.43
C SER A 45 6.55 -3.16 -9.96
N CYS A 46 6.24 -4.39 -9.66
CA CYS A 46 6.12 -4.87 -8.29
C CYS A 46 7.48 -4.86 -7.59
N ILE A 47 7.54 -4.23 -6.43
CA ILE A 47 8.75 -4.23 -5.59
C ILE A 47 8.55 -5.01 -4.30
N GLY A 48 7.32 -5.38 -3.99
CA GLY A 48 7.01 -6.22 -2.85
C GLY A 48 5.55 -6.59 -2.88
N ILE A 49 5.26 -7.80 -2.50
CA ILE A 49 3.87 -8.27 -2.49
C ILE A 49 3.69 -9.24 -1.32
N THR A 50 2.53 -9.16 -0.70
CA THR A 50 2.14 -10.10 0.33
C THR A 50 0.82 -10.74 -0.05
N ASN A 51 0.64 -11.96 0.39
CA ASN A 51 -0.57 -12.72 0.15
C ASN A 51 -1.25 -12.99 1.48
N GLU A 52 -2.51 -12.70 1.54
CA GLU A 52 -3.32 -13.02 2.69
C GLU A 52 -4.42 -13.98 2.26
N HIS A 53 -4.57 -15.04 3.02
CA HIS A 53 -5.59 -16.04 2.75
C HIS A 53 -6.66 -15.94 3.83
N SER A 54 -7.85 -15.59 3.43
CA SER A 54 -8.97 -15.62 4.36
C SER A 54 -9.43 -17.08 4.47
N GLY A 55 -9.51 -17.59 5.64
CA GLY A 55 -9.77 -19.01 5.94
C GLY A 55 -10.94 -19.70 5.26
N GLY A 56 -11.30 -19.30 4.12
CA GLY A 56 -12.05 -20.08 3.14
C GLY A 56 -13.49 -20.39 3.41
N GLY A 57 -14.04 -20.00 4.48
CA GLY A 57 -15.43 -20.31 4.72
C GLY A 57 -16.25 -19.05 4.74
N SER A 58 -17.09 -18.88 3.75
CA SER A 58 -18.01 -17.78 3.74
C SER A 58 -18.91 -17.74 4.98
N SER A 59 -19.05 -18.86 5.63
CA SER A 59 -19.91 -18.97 6.79
C SER A 59 -19.19 -18.74 8.11
N ASN A 60 -17.89 -18.59 8.09
CA ASN A 60 -17.12 -18.54 9.32
C ASN A 60 -16.72 -17.16 9.76
N GLY A 61 -17.23 -16.17 9.11
CA GLY A 61 -17.31 -14.89 9.74
C GLY A 61 -16.01 -14.16 10.04
N HIS A 62 -14.92 -14.46 9.38
CA HIS A 62 -13.82 -13.53 9.42
C HIS A 62 -14.20 -12.34 8.57
N GLN A 63 -14.85 -11.39 9.21
CA GLN A 63 -15.37 -10.23 8.52
C GLN A 63 -14.28 -9.25 8.15
N TRP A 64 -13.12 -9.38 8.76
CA TRP A 64 -12.02 -8.45 8.54
C TRP A 64 -10.73 -9.22 8.41
N ASN A 65 -9.98 -8.90 7.39
CA ASN A 65 -8.65 -9.45 7.18
C ASN A 65 -7.70 -8.32 6.84
N GLY A 66 -6.56 -8.31 7.48
CA GLY A 66 -5.56 -7.28 7.27
C GLY A 66 -4.34 -7.83 6.58
N ALA A 67 -3.68 -6.98 5.83
CA ALA A 67 -2.41 -7.32 5.21
C ALA A 67 -1.48 -6.13 5.30
N THR A 68 -0.22 -6.40 5.60
CA THR A 68 0.83 -5.38 5.66
C THR A 68 1.93 -5.74 4.69
N ILE A 69 2.37 -4.78 3.91
CA ILE A 69 3.49 -4.93 3.00
C ILE A 69 4.47 -3.79 3.21
N SER A 70 5.73 -4.12 3.22
CA SER A 70 6.81 -3.14 3.30
C SER A 70 7.85 -3.45 2.25
N ALA A 71 8.43 -2.41 1.69
CA ALA A 71 9.49 -2.56 0.72
C ALA A 71 10.41 -1.35 0.75
N MET A 72 11.64 -1.58 0.35
CA MET A 72 12.65 -0.55 0.25
C MET A 72 13.22 -0.62 -1.16
N CYS A 73 13.37 0.52 -1.81
CA CYS A 73 13.93 0.52 -3.16
C CYS A 73 14.61 1.83 -3.49
N ARG A 74 15.48 1.77 -4.49
CA ARG A 74 16.06 2.98 -5.05
C ARG A 74 15.04 3.65 -5.96
N VAL A 75 15.04 4.96 -5.91
CA VAL A 75 14.18 5.78 -6.74
C VAL A 75 14.97 6.90 -7.38
N ALA A 76 14.47 7.37 -8.49
CA ALA A 76 14.93 8.59 -9.13
C ALA A 76 13.84 9.66 -9.03
N GLU A 77 14.22 10.89 -9.28
CA GLU A 77 13.24 11.97 -9.31
C GLU A 77 12.19 11.66 -10.37
N GLY A 78 10.93 11.80 -10.00
CA GLY A 78 9.81 11.54 -10.91
C GLY A 78 9.29 10.11 -10.87
N ASP A 79 10.02 9.19 -10.26
CA ASP A 79 9.47 7.85 -10.03
C ASP A 79 8.23 7.95 -9.16
N TYR A 80 7.32 6.99 -9.32
CA TYR A 80 6.16 6.95 -8.45
C TYR A 80 5.98 5.58 -7.80
N ILE A 81 5.44 5.61 -6.61
CA ILE A 81 5.09 4.42 -5.84
C ILE A 81 3.57 4.34 -5.77
N SER A 82 3.06 3.15 -5.84
CA SER A 82 1.63 2.90 -5.68
C SER A 82 1.40 1.62 -4.89
N VAL A 83 0.22 1.53 -4.30
CA VAL A 83 -0.24 0.34 -3.59
C VAL A 83 -1.36 -0.24 -4.41
N LYS A 84 -1.32 -1.55 -4.63
CA LYS A 84 -2.40 -2.25 -5.30
C LYS A 84 -2.86 -3.41 -4.46
N ALA A 85 -4.16 -3.61 -4.44
CA ALA A 85 -4.79 -4.74 -3.79
C ALA A 85 -5.52 -5.54 -4.85
N MET A 86 -5.36 -6.86 -4.79
CA MET A 86 -5.96 -7.76 -5.77
C MET A 86 -6.55 -8.95 -5.05
N GLY A 87 -7.74 -9.36 -5.48
CA GLY A 87 -8.35 -10.59 -5.03
C GLY A 87 -8.33 -11.63 -6.13
N ASN A 88 -8.40 -12.89 -5.75
CA ASN A 88 -8.45 -13.99 -6.71
C ASN A 88 -9.83 -14.54 -6.93
N SER A 89 -10.83 -13.92 -6.39
CA SER A 89 -12.20 -14.37 -6.45
C SER A 89 -13.05 -13.37 -7.22
N ALA A 90 -14.12 -13.86 -7.80
CA ALA A 90 -15.09 -12.99 -8.45
C ALA A 90 -15.91 -12.18 -7.45
N SER A 91 -15.80 -12.49 -6.17
CA SER A 91 -16.52 -11.75 -5.14
C SER A 91 -15.79 -10.45 -4.84
N ASP A 92 -16.56 -9.43 -4.61
CA ASP A 92 -16.02 -8.12 -4.27
C ASP A 92 -15.31 -8.18 -2.93
N CYS A 93 -14.22 -7.46 -2.85
CA CYS A 93 -13.47 -7.27 -1.64
C CYS A 93 -13.32 -5.77 -1.41
N TYR A 94 -13.68 -5.32 -0.24
CA TYR A 94 -13.72 -3.89 0.05
C TYR A 94 -12.73 -3.55 1.14
N LEU A 95 -12.12 -2.39 1.04
CA LEU A 95 -11.39 -1.84 2.15
C LEU A 95 -12.37 -1.46 3.25
N TYR A 96 -12.02 -1.83 4.45
CA TYR A 96 -12.85 -1.50 5.60
C TYR A 96 -12.68 -0.02 5.94
N GLY A 97 -13.72 0.74 5.77
CA GLY A 97 -13.73 2.15 6.12
C GLY A 97 -14.61 2.37 7.33
N GLN A 98 -14.14 3.17 8.24
CA GLN A 98 -14.92 3.54 9.40
C GLN A 98 -14.74 5.02 9.65
N SER A 99 -15.84 5.68 9.97
CA SER A 99 -15.84 7.13 10.20
C SER A 99 -15.33 7.51 11.59
N SER A 100 -14.98 6.54 12.40
CA SER A 100 -14.44 6.78 13.74
C SER A 100 -12.97 7.11 13.68
N SER A 101 -12.38 7.34 14.84
CA SER A 101 -10.99 7.75 14.97
C SER A 101 -9.97 6.65 14.65
N SER A 102 -10.41 5.47 14.26
CA SER A 102 -9.51 4.36 13.98
C SER A 102 -9.14 4.33 12.51
N ASN A 103 -7.86 4.29 12.24
CA ASN A 103 -7.34 4.19 10.88
C ASN A 103 -6.89 2.76 10.63
N TYR A 104 -7.68 2.03 9.87
CA TYR A 104 -7.37 0.65 9.52
C TYR A 104 -6.56 0.54 8.24
N ASN A 105 -6.55 1.59 7.44
CA ASN A 105 -5.84 1.60 6.17
C ASN A 105 -4.84 2.72 6.20
N THR A 106 -3.57 2.38 6.11
CA THR A 106 -2.49 3.36 6.14
C THR A 106 -1.48 3.04 5.06
N TRP A 107 -0.86 4.07 4.56
CA TRP A 107 0.25 3.94 3.62
C TRP A 107 1.22 5.08 3.87
N ASP A 108 2.47 4.71 4.08
CA ASP A 108 3.54 5.66 4.36
C ASP A 108 4.67 5.45 3.37
N VAL A 109 5.27 6.53 2.95
CA VAL A 109 6.47 6.53 2.12
C VAL A 109 7.42 7.55 2.70
N PHE A 110 8.67 7.15 2.92
CA PHE A 110 9.66 8.11 3.37
C PHE A 110 11.04 7.70 2.88
N TYR A 111 11.91 8.69 2.78
CA TYR A 111 13.27 8.46 2.38
C TYR A 111 14.11 8.00 3.57
N VAL A 112 14.96 7.01 3.32
CA VAL A 112 15.88 6.52 4.33
C VAL A 112 17.32 6.87 4.00
N ALA A 113 17.60 7.23 2.75
CA ALA A 113 18.95 7.64 2.34
C ALA A 113 18.86 8.45 1.04
N GLY A 114 19.82 9.33 0.83
CA GLY A 114 20.03 10.01 -0.43
C GLY A 114 19.12 11.17 -0.75
N ALA A 115 18.09 11.36 0.01
CA ALA A 115 17.11 12.41 -0.27
C ALA A 115 17.36 13.65 0.54
N GLN A 116 18.58 14.04 0.63
CA GLN A 116 18.80 15.34 1.23
C GLN A 116 18.31 16.38 0.28
N ARG A 117 17.23 16.97 0.62
CA ARG A 117 16.96 18.27 0.09
C ARG A 117 18.06 19.16 0.55
N ASP A 118 18.62 19.84 -0.39
CA ASP A 118 19.46 20.92 -0.05
C ASP A 118 18.78 21.74 0.99
N ASN A 119 19.28 21.60 2.13
CA ASN A 119 18.91 22.48 3.14
C ASN A 119 19.46 23.83 2.72
N PRO A 120 18.64 24.75 2.33
CA PRO A 120 19.15 26.06 2.00
C PRO A 120 19.51 26.72 3.31
N ALA A 121 20.47 26.23 3.92
CA ALA A 121 20.83 26.85 5.17
C ALA A 121 21.07 28.32 4.94
#